data_88007971eb4aed44c7d19db18ebf4e60
#
_entry.id   88007971eb4aed44c7d19db18ebf4e60
#
_cell.length_a   1.000
_cell.length_b   1.000
_cell.length_c   1.000
_cell.angle_alpha   90.00
_cell.angle_beta   90.00
_cell.angle_gamma   90.00
#
_symmetry.space_group_name_H-M   'P 1'
#
loop_
_entity.id
_entity.type
_entity.pdbx_description
1 polymer ?
#
loop_
_entity_poly.entity_id
_entity_poly.type
_entity_poly.pdbx_seq_one_letter_code
_entity_poly.pdbx_strand_id
1 'polypeptide(L)'
;MGKKATLYKTTNLNASKGAQMRATVLVGNEAQGLCESEWGLSILIEHREHATLLDAGASGLFAENARKLGVDLAAVNVAALSHAHYDHSDGFDAFFQVNDAAKLFVAASARENCYGTEDGKLCYIGVSRGLFARHAHRIEYVNRPAEIAPDVWALPHTTPNLAEKGAKAGMFTTEERTPEKPVTKRPTTDEPLDESPTAEGLMAEES
;
A
#
# COMPACT_ATOMS: atom_id res chain seq x y z
N MET A 1 17.65 -23.41 -24.00
CA MET A 1 16.24 -23.53 -23.59
C MET A 1 15.80 -22.20 -23.03
N GLY A 2 15.09 -21.40 -23.83
CA GLY A 2 14.64 -20.06 -23.43
C GLY A 2 13.50 -20.15 -22.42
N LYS A 3 13.68 -19.58 -21.22
CA LYS A 3 12.58 -19.37 -20.28
C LYS A 3 11.60 -18.37 -20.92
N LYS A 4 10.38 -18.80 -21.23
CA LYS A 4 9.30 -17.90 -21.63
C LYS A 4 9.06 -16.93 -20.47
N ALA A 5 9.25 -15.64 -20.72
CA ALA A 5 8.84 -14.60 -19.78
C ALA A 5 7.30 -14.72 -19.61
N THR A 6 6.86 -15.10 -18.43
CA THR A 6 5.45 -15.04 -18.07
C THR A 6 5.12 -13.57 -17.85
N LEU A 7 4.35 -13.00 -18.77
CA LEU A 7 3.86 -11.63 -18.62
C LEU A 7 3.04 -11.52 -17.32
N TYR A 8 3.32 -10.45 -16.56
CA TYR A 8 2.47 -10.01 -15.46
C TYR A 8 1.01 -10.10 -15.88
N LYS A 9 0.15 -10.52 -14.95
CA LYS A 9 -1.30 -10.53 -15.17
C LYS A 9 -1.79 -9.10 -15.31
N THR A 10 -1.65 -8.53 -16.53
CA THR A 10 -2.37 -7.32 -16.91
C THR A 10 -3.82 -7.75 -17.08
N THR A 11 -4.68 -7.39 -16.15
CA THR A 11 -6.11 -7.65 -16.30
C THR A 11 -6.71 -6.49 -17.09
N ASN A 12 -6.99 -6.73 -18.37
CA ASN A 12 -7.78 -5.81 -19.17
C ASN A 12 -9.26 -5.98 -18.80
N LEU A 13 -9.80 -5.03 -18.07
CA LEU A 13 -11.23 -4.97 -17.79
C LEU A 13 -11.91 -4.25 -18.94
N ASN A 14 -12.60 -5.01 -19.82
CA ASN A 14 -13.41 -4.47 -20.90
C ASN A 14 -14.66 -3.82 -20.31
N ALA A 15 -14.64 -2.51 -20.11
CA ALA A 15 -15.85 -1.71 -20.01
C ALA A 15 -16.37 -1.42 -21.42
N SER A 16 -17.69 -1.36 -21.58
CA SER A 16 -18.42 -1.10 -22.83
C SER A 16 -17.69 -0.12 -23.75
N LYS A 17 -17.60 -0.48 -25.03
CA LYS A 17 -17.02 0.25 -26.19
C LYS A 17 -16.45 1.64 -25.86
N GLY A 18 -15.14 1.71 -25.57
CA GLY A 18 -14.40 2.96 -25.60
C GLY A 18 -13.36 3.23 -24.50
N ALA A 19 -13.42 2.57 -23.34
CA ALA A 19 -12.46 2.81 -22.27
C ALA A 19 -11.79 1.50 -21.82
N GLN A 20 -10.55 1.29 -22.24
CA GLN A 20 -9.73 0.21 -21.75
C GLN A 20 -9.10 0.64 -20.43
N MET A 21 -9.28 -0.17 -19.37
CA MET A 21 -8.58 -0.01 -18.09
C MET A 21 -7.49 -1.07 -18.00
N ARG A 22 -6.30 -0.68 -17.57
CA ARG A 22 -5.17 -1.57 -17.29
C ARG A 22 -4.71 -1.38 -15.85
N ALA A 23 -4.56 -2.47 -15.10
CA ALA A 23 -3.93 -2.48 -13.80
C ALA A 23 -2.63 -3.29 -13.87
N THR A 24 -1.53 -2.69 -13.42
CA THR A 24 -0.20 -3.31 -13.36
C THR A 24 0.25 -3.33 -11.91
N VAL A 25 0.44 -4.51 -11.33
CA VAL A 25 1.04 -4.64 -10.00
C VAL A 25 2.54 -4.38 -10.14
N LEU A 26 3.02 -3.32 -9.50
CA LEU A 26 4.43 -2.93 -9.51
C LEU A 26 5.21 -3.65 -8.41
N VAL A 27 4.59 -3.87 -7.25
CA VAL A 27 5.13 -4.68 -6.16
C VAL A 27 3.99 -5.35 -5.39
N GLY A 28 4.26 -6.50 -4.83
CA GLY A 28 3.37 -7.30 -3.99
C GLY A 28 4.18 -8.38 -3.27
N ASN A 29 3.51 -9.18 -2.45
CA ASN A 29 4.15 -10.17 -1.58
C ASN A 29 4.80 -11.34 -2.34
N GLU A 30 4.49 -11.52 -3.61
CA GLU A 30 5.04 -12.57 -4.45
C GLU A 30 5.72 -12.00 -5.69
N ALA A 31 6.95 -12.46 -5.96
CA ALA A 31 7.70 -12.08 -7.15
C ALA A 31 7.16 -12.78 -8.40
N GLN A 32 7.07 -12.07 -9.51
CA GLN A 32 6.70 -12.63 -10.81
C GLN A 32 7.57 -12.07 -11.94
N GLY A 33 8.04 -12.95 -12.81
CA GLY A 33 8.79 -12.57 -14.00
C GLY A 33 10.13 -11.91 -13.68
N LEU A 34 10.30 -10.64 -14.07
CA LEU A 34 11.51 -9.85 -13.86
C LEU A 34 11.47 -9.00 -12.58
N CYS A 35 10.31 -8.93 -11.93
CA CYS A 35 10.11 -8.10 -10.75
C CYS A 35 10.41 -8.86 -9.48
N GLU A 36 10.87 -8.13 -8.51
CA GLU A 36 11.11 -8.59 -7.15
C GLU A 36 9.90 -8.29 -6.28
N SER A 37 9.76 -8.99 -5.16
CA SER A 37 8.66 -8.85 -4.21
C SER A 37 9.15 -8.26 -2.90
N GLU A 38 8.24 -7.61 -2.21
CA GLU A 38 8.36 -7.24 -0.80
C GLU A 38 6.99 -7.36 -0.14
N TRP A 39 6.94 -7.38 1.16
CA TRP A 39 5.68 -7.27 1.88
C TRP A 39 5.08 -5.89 1.63
N GLY A 40 3.92 -5.83 0.96
CA GLY A 40 3.26 -4.60 0.61
C GLY A 40 2.60 -4.62 -0.76
N LEU A 41 2.11 -3.47 -1.19
CA LEU A 41 1.39 -3.34 -2.45
C LEU A 41 1.70 -2.02 -3.14
N SER A 42 1.86 -2.08 -4.47
CA SER A 42 1.80 -0.92 -5.35
C SER A 42 1.18 -1.31 -6.68
N ILE A 43 0.18 -0.57 -7.13
CA ILE A 43 -0.55 -0.83 -8.38
C ILE A 43 -0.60 0.44 -9.22
N LEU A 44 -0.16 0.36 -10.47
CA LEU A 44 -0.45 1.38 -11.46
C LEU A 44 -1.77 1.04 -12.16
N ILE A 45 -2.71 1.99 -12.15
CA ILE A 45 -4.00 1.89 -12.83
C ILE A 45 -4.01 2.92 -13.95
N GLU A 46 -4.13 2.46 -15.18
CA GLU A 46 -4.23 3.29 -16.38
C GLU A 46 -5.65 3.20 -16.94
N HIS A 47 -6.28 4.35 -17.09
CA HIS A 47 -7.62 4.49 -17.63
C HIS A 47 -7.66 5.68 -18.59
N ARG A 48 -7.97 5.42 -19.88
CA ARG A 48 -7.86 6.42 -20.94
C ARG A 48 -6.45 7.03 -20.99
N GLU A 49 -6.32 8.34 -20.80
CA GLU A 49 -5.04 9.07 -20.80
C GLU A 49 -4.54 9.37 -19.37
N HIS A 50 -5.17 8.77 -18.35
CA HIS A 50 -4.83 8.99 -16.96
C HIS A 50 -4.18 7.77 -16.33
N ALA A 51 -3.12 8.03 -15.56
CA ALA A 51 -2.43 7.04 -14.76
C ALA A 51 -2.54 7.39 -13.28
N THR A 52 -3.00 6.43 -12.48
CA THR A 52 -3.15 6.55 -11.02
C THR A 52 -2.24 5.53 -10.34
N LEU A 53 -1.39 5.96 -9.42
CA LEU A 53 -0.62 5.08 -8.56
C LEU A 53 -1.42 4.83 -7.27
N LEU A 54 -1.84 3.60 -7.05
CA LEU A 54 -2.44 3.15 -5.80
C LEU A 54 -1.38 2.46 -4.96
N ASP A 55 -1.05 3.05 -3.81
CA ASP A 55 0.01 2.64 -2.91
C ASP A 55 1.41 2.59 -3.56
N ALA A 56 2.45 2.56 -2.74
CA ALA A 56 3.82 2.63 -3.20
C ALA A 56 4.74 1.54 -2.60
N GLY A 57 4.17 0.55 -1.89
CA GLY A 57 4.95 -0.50 -1.24
C GLY A 57 5.68 -0.05 0.02
N ALA A 58 6.54 -0.91 0.53
CA ALA A 58 7.34 -0.69 1.74
C ALA A 58 8.66 0.04 1.47
N SER A 59 9.07 0.13 0.21
CA SER A 59 10.37 0.71 -0.19
C SER A 59 10.31 1.34 -1.60
N GLY A 60 11.49 1.66 -2.16
CA GLY A 60 11.63 2.08 -3.57
C GLY A 60 11.54 0.93 -4.58
N LEU A 61 11.32 -0.31 -4.17
CA LEU A 61 11.32 -1.49 -5.03
C LEU A 61 10.27 -1.42 -6.14
N PHE A 62 9.08 -0.88 -5.86
CA PHE A 62 8.05 -0.67 -6.87
C PHE A 62 8.55 0.20 -8.04
N ALA A 63 9.39 1.20 -7.77
CA ALA A 63 9.95 2.07 -8.81
C ALA A 63 11.01 1.34 -9.65
N GLU A 64 11.82 0.47 -9.05
CA GLU A 64 12.74 -0.39 -9.78
C GLU A 64 11.98 -1.38 -10.68
N ASN A 65 10.91 -1.98 -10.16
CA ASN A 65 10.04 -2.87 -10.92
C ASN A 65 9.34 -2.12 -12.07
N ALA A 66 8.84 -0.90 -11.83
CA ALA A 66 8.28 -0.03 -12.85
C ALA A 66 9.27 0.18 -14.02
N ARG A 67 10.53 0.48 -13.71
CA ARG A 67 11.60 0.60 -14.71
C ARG A 67 11.82 -0.70 -15.49
N LYS A 68 11.85 -1.86 -14.82
CA LYS A 68 11.96 -3.18 -15.46
C LYS A 68 10.80 -3.48 -16.41
N LEU A 69 9.61 -2.97 -16.07
CA LEU A 69 8.38 -3.13 -16.86
C LEU A 69 8.21 -2.08 -17.97
N GLY A 70 9.09 -1.08 -18.04
CA GLY A 70 8.97 0.03 -18.97
C GLY A 70 7.85 1.02 -18.61
N VAL A 71 7.45 1.09 -17.34
CA VAL A 71 6.47 2.03 -16.81
C VAL A 71 7.16 3.35 -16.47
N ASP A 72 6.61 4.46 -16.97
CA ASP A 72 7.07 5.81 -16.66
C ASP A 72 6.29 6.38 -15.47
N LEU A 73 6.90 6.37 -14.28
CA LEU A 73 6.31 6.94 -13.07
C LEU A 73 6.22 8.48 -13.11
N ALA A 74 7.04 9.15 -13.94
CA ALA A 74 6.94 10.61 -14.09
C ALA A 74 5.63 11.02 -14.80
N ALA A 75 5.04 10.13 -15.60
CA ALA A 75 3.78 10.35 -16.28
C ALA A 75 2.53 10.09 -15.43
N VAL A 76 2.68 9.62 -14.19
CA VAL A 76 1.55 9.40 -13.27
C VAL A 76 0.89 10.74 -12.94
N ASN A 77 -0.44 10.81 -13.09
CA ASN A 77 -1.22 12.03 -12.90
C ASN A 77 -1.60 12.27 -11.44
N VAL A 78 -1.99 11.20 -10.74
CA VAL A 78 -2.39 11.23 -9.32
C VAL A 78 -1.91 9.98 -8.62
N ALA A 79 -1.72 10.08 -7.29
CA ALA A 79 -1.47 8.94 -6.42
C ALA A 79 -2.54 8.87 -5.32
N ALA A 80 -2.80 7.70 -4.80
CA ALA A 80 -3.72 7.48 -3.70
C ALA A 80 -3.14 6.49 -2.70
N LEU A 81 -3.33 6.76 -1.41
CA LEU A 81 -2.97 5.85 -0.33
C LEU A 81 -4.22 5.14 0.17
N SER A 82 -4.23 3.82 0.10
CA SER A 82 -5.37 3.00 0.54
C SER A 82 -5.56 3.07 2.06
N HIS A 83 -4.47 2.98 2.82
CA HIS A 83 -4.45 3.12 4.26
C HIS A 83 -3.03 3.44 4.79
N ALA A 84 -2.95 3.92 6.03
CA ALA A 84 -1.73 4.52 6.59
C ALA A 84 -0.78 3.48 7.22
N HIS A 85 -0.41 2.42 6.49
CA HIS A 85 0.62 1.46 6.87
C HIS A 85 1.88 1.62 6.01
N TYR A 86 3.04 1.25 6.59
CA TYR A 86 4.36 1.42 5.98
C TYR A 86 4.50 0.65 4.65
N ASP A 87 3.95 -0.54 4.59
CA ASP A 87 4.00 -1.47 3.44
C ASP A 87 3.14 -1.03 2.25
N HIS A 88 2.42 0.08 2.40
CA HIS A 88 1.66 0.75 1.36
C HIS A 88 2.17 2.17 1.07
N SER A 89 2.94 2.76 1.98
CA SER A 89 3.23 4.19 1.96
C SER A 89 4.70 4.56 1.85
N ASP A 90 5.64 3.72 2.29
CA ASP A 90 7.04 4.15 2.45
C ASP A 90 7.76 4.36 1.12
N GLY A 91 7.28 3.76 0.03
CA GLY A 91 7.76 4.04 -1.31
C GLY A 91 7.43 5.44 -1.83
N PHE A 92 6.52 6.21 -1.21
CA PHE A 92 6.18 7.54 -1.71
C PHE A 92 7.34 8.53 -1.68
N ASP A 93 8.33 8.39 -0.80
CA ASP A 93 9.55 9.20 -0.88
C ASP A 93 10.28 8.96 -2.22
N ALA A 94 10.37 7.71 -2.70
CA ALA A 94 10.95 7.39 -4.01
C ALA A 94 10.06 7.86 -5.17
N PHE A 95 8.73 7.76 -5.03
CA PHE A 95 7.80 8.28 -6.03
C PHE A 95 7.99 9.78 -6.27
N PHE A 96 8.04 10.57 -5.21
CA PHE A 96 8.19 12.02 -5.31
C PHE A 96 9.57 12.48 -5.79
N GLN A 97 10.57 11.60 -5.82
CA GLN A 97 11.86 11.89 -6.46
C GLN A 97 11.80 11.82 -7.99
N VAL A 98 10.88 11.03 -8.55
CA VAL A 98 10.75 10.81 -9.99
C VAL A 98 9.52 11.47 -10.61
N ASN A 99 8.57 11.91 -9.78
CA ASN A 99 7.35 12.58 -10.23
C ASN A 99 7.18 13.92 -9.53
N ASP A 100 7.17 15.01 -10.30
CA ASP A 100 7.11 16.38 -9.78
C ASP A 100 5.69 16.96 -9.69
N ALA A 101 4.69 16.31 -10.31
CA ALA A 101 3.38 16.90 -10.54
C ALA A 101 2.25 16.24 -9.72
N ALA A 102 2.23 14.91 -9.61
CA ALA A 102 1.11 14.19 -9.03
C ALA A 102 0.87 14.56 -7.57
N LYS A 103 -0.39 14.74 -7.19
CA LYS A 103 -0.83 14.83 -5.80
C LYS A 103 -1.08 13.45 -5.23
N LEU A 104 -0.81 13.28 -3.94
CA LEU A 104 -1.16 12.09 -3.17
C LEU A 104 -2.46 12.33 -2.41
N PHE A 105 -3.49 11.59 -2.75
CA PHE A 105 -4.78 11.63 -2.05
C PHE A 105 -4.77 10.64 -0.89
N VAL A 106 -5.10 11.15 0.31
CA VAL A 106 -5.03 10.42 1.56
C VAL A 106 -6.33 10.62 2.33
N ALA A 107 -6.84 9.59 3.01
CA ALA A 107 -8.00 9.77 3.88
C ALA A 107 -7.71 10.82 4.97
N ALA A 108 -8.65 11.73 5.22
CA ALA A 108 -8.47 12.81 6.19
C ALA A 108 -8.25 12.31 7.64
N SER A 109 -8.60 11.05 7.92
CA SER A 109 -8.34 10.37 9.18
C SER A 109 -6.94 9.74 9.28
N ALA A 110 -6.20 9.62 8.16
CA ALA A 110 -4.88 9.02 8.17
C ALA A 110 -3.89 9.84 9.00
N ARG A 111 -3.10 9.16 9.82
CA ARG A 111 -2.07 9.75 10.69
C ARG A 111 -0.85 8.84 10.72
N GLU A 112 0.28 9.40 11.14
CA GLU A 112 1.51 8.65 11.41
C GLU A 112 1.46 8.04 12.83
N ASN A 113 0.43 7.25 13.14
CA ASN A 113 0.12 6.78 14.48
C ASN A 113 -0.38 5.32 14.56
N CYS A 114 -0.14 4.52 13.52
CA CYS A 114 -0.56 3.12 13.49
C CYS A 114 0.45 2.21 14.18
N TYR A 115 -0.05 1.28 14.99
CA TYR A 115 0.73 0.29 15.73
C TYR A 115 0.11 -1.09 15.57
N GLY A 116 0.95 -2.11 15.51
CA GLY A 116 0.59 -3.52 15.63
C GLY A 116 1.14 -4.14 16.90
N THR A 117 0.84 -5.41 17.12
CA THR A 117 1.44 -6.23 18.19
C THR A 117 2.22 -7.37 17.58
N GLU A 118 3.47 -7.53 18.00
CA GLU A 118 4.36 -8.63 17.64
C GLU A 118 4.95 -9.19 18.92
N ASP A 119 4.81 -10.47 19.18
CA ASP A 119 5.21 -11.13 20.44
C ASP A 119 4.73 -10.40 21.71
N GLY A 120 3.52 -9.88 21.66
CA GLY A 120 2.91 -9.11 22.75
C GLY A 120 3.53 -7.72 22.98
N LYS A 121 4.43 -7.26 22.11
CA LYS A 121 5.03 -5.92 22.14
C LYS A 121 4.36 -5.02 21.10
N LEU A 122 4.29 -3.74 21.42
CA LEU A 122 3.78 -2.73 20.49
C LEU A 122 4.85 -2.40 19.46
N CYS A 123 4.54 -2.57 18.17
CA CYS A 123 5.40 -2.26 17.04
C CYS A 123 4.77 -1.16 16.19
N TYR A 124 5.55 -0.17 15.76
CA TYR A 124 5.05 0.86 14.86
C TYR A 124 4.96 0.32 13.43
N ILE A 125 3.76 0.28 12.87
CA ILE A 125 3.48 -0.20 11.52
C ILE A 125 2.92 0.89 10.59
N GLY A 126 2.91 2.13 11.07
CA GLY A 126 2.36 3.27 10.32
C GLY A 126 3.30 3.79 9.24
N VAL A 127 2.81 4.81 8.55
CA VAL A 127 3.54 5.62 7.56
C VAL A 127 4.88 6.10 8.14
N SER A 128 5.93 6.15 7.33
CA SER A 128 7.25 6.67 7.73
C SER A 128 7.12 8.03 8.40
N ARG A 129 7.71 8.17 9.59
CA ARG A 129 7.61 9.39 10.40
C ARG A 129 8.04 10.61 9.62
N GLY A 130 7.19 11.62 9.57
CA GLY A 130 7.43 12.88 8.87
C GLY A 130 7.17 12.84 7.37
N LEU A 131 6.71 11.72 6.77
CA LEU A 131 6.40 11.64 5.36
C LEU A 131 5.34 12.68 4.97
N PHE A 132 4.26 12.77 5.73
CA PHE A 132 3.20 13.74 5.44
C PHE A 132 3.69 15.19 5.59
N ALA A 133 4.57 15.47 6.54
CA ALA A 133 5.13 16.80 6.72
C ALA A 133 6.12 17.16 5.59
N ARG A 134 7.01 16.23 5.19
CA ARG A 134 7.97 16.46 4.10
C ARG A 134 7.29 16.77 2.77
N HIS A 135 6.16 16.12 2.51
CA HIS A 135 5.43 16.22 1.24
C HIS A 135 4.09 16.94 1.37
N ALA A 136 3.90 17.79 2.41
CA ALA A 136 2.62 18.45 2.69
C ALA A 136 2.04 19.21 1.49
N HIS A 137 2.91 19.80 0.65
CA HIS A 137 2.50 20.52 -0.56
C HIS A 137 2.00 19.61 -1.70
N ARG A 138 2.20 18.30 -1.58
CA ARG A 138 1.78 17.27 -2.54
C ARG A 138 0.61 16.43 -2.02
N ILE A 139 0.16 16.61 -0.78
CA ILE A 139 -0.88 15.79 -0.15
C ILE A 139 -2.21 16.52 -0.16
N GLU A 140 -3.25 15.80 -0.60
CA GLU A 140 -4.64 16.23 -0.57
C GLU A 140 -5.44 15.28 0.33
N TYR A 141 -6.12 15.85 1.34
CA TYR A 141 -6.90 15.06 2.30
C TYR A 141 -8.37 14.91 1.87
N VAL A 142 -8.85 13.66 1.84
CA VAL A 142 -10.20 13.31 1.40
C VAL A 142 -11.04 12.88 2.60
N ASN A 143 -12.14 13.58 2.89
CA ASN A 143 -13.09 13.28 3.97
C ASN A 143 -14.50 12.88 3.49
N ARG A 144 -14.76 12.94 2.19
CA ARG A 144 -16.01 12.59 1.52
C ARG A 144 -15.70 12.05 0.11
N PRO A 145 -16.64 11.34 -0.55
CA PRO A 145 -16.45 10.94 -1.93
C PRO A 145 -15.99 12.12 -2.79
N ALA A 146 -14.88 11.96 -3.51
CA ALA A 146 -14.28 12.97 -4.36
C ALA A 146 -13.72 12.36 -5.64
N GLU A 147 -13.96 12.99 -6.76
CA GLU A 147 -13.27 12.65 -8.00
C GLU A 147 -11.84 13.21 -7.93
N ILE A 148 -10.85 12.34 -8.01
CA ILE A 148 -9.42 12.67 -7.87
C ILE A 148 -8.71 12.76 -9.22
N ALA A 149 -9.27 12.12 -10.23
CA ALA A 149 -8.92 12.24 -11.64
C ALA A 149 -10.17 11.89 -12.47
N PRO A 150 -10.24 12.20 -13.77
CA PRO A 150 -11.39 11.86 -14.62
C PRO A 150 -11.79 10.39 -14.49
N ASP A 151 -13.03 10.17 -14.05
CA ASP A 151 -13.61 8.84 -13.77
C ASP A 151 -12.92 8.04 -12.64
N VAL A 152 -12.03 8.66 -11.84
CA VAL A 152 -11.36 8.04 -10.69
C VAL A 152 -11.84 8.69 -9.39
N TRP A 153 -12.44 7.90 -8.52
CA TRP A 153 -13.04 8.38 -7.29
C TRP A 153 -12.36 7.84 -6.05
N ALA A 154 -12.00 8.73 -5.13
CA ALA A 154 -11.62 8.35 -3.77
C ALA A 154 -12.88 8.26 -2.91
N LEU A 155 -13.12 7.08 -2.34
CA LEU A 155 -14.27 6.81 -1.47
C LEU A 155 -13.74 6.51 -0.07
N PRO A 156 -13.84 7.46 0.89
CA PRO A 156 -13.52 7.16 2.28
C PRO A 156 -14.36 6.00 2.78
N HIS A 157 -13.75 5.09 3.53
CA HIS A 157 -14.46 3.93 4.06
C HIS A 157 -15.57 4.36 5.05
N THR A 158 -16.65 3.60 5.06
CA THR A 158 -17.79 3.81 5.95
C THR A 158 -18.02 2.60 6.88
N THR A 159 -17.00 1.77 7.08
CA THR A 159 -17.08 0.57 7.89
C THR A 159 -17.39 0.95 9.35
N PRO A 160 -18.51 0.50 9.92
CA PRO A 160 -18.82 0.76 11.32
C PRO A 160 -17.86 0.00 12.24
N ASN A 161 -17.54 0.61 13.38
CA ASN A 161 -16.69 0.02 14.44
C ASN A 161 -15.30 -0.42 13.92
N LEU A 162 -14.68 0.39 13.05
CA LEU A 162 -13.39 0.06 12.46
C LEU A 162 -12.29 -0.09 13.53
N ALA A 163 -12.27 0.80 14.52
CA ALA A 163 -11.33 0.75 15.64
C ALA A 163 -11.42 -0.57 16.42
N GLU A 164 -12.65 -1.03 16.73
CA GLU A 164 -12.87 -2.31 17.41
C GLU A 164 -12.40 -3.50 16.55
N LYS A 165 -12.66 -3.45 15.25
CA LYS A 165 -12.19 -4.50 14.31
C LYS A 165 -10.66 -4.49 14.20
N GLY A 166 -10.06 -3.31 14.14
CA GLY A 166 -8.60 -3.16 14.14
C GLY A 166 -7.99 -3.70 15.43
N ALA A 167 -8.56 -3.37 16.59
CA ALA A 167 -8.09 -3.87 17.88
C ALA A 167 -8.13 -5.41 17.97
N LYS A 168 -9.19 -6.06 17.45
CA LYS A 168 -9.29 -7.53 17.37
C LYS A 168 -8.22 -8.14 16.46
N ALA A 169 -7.78 -7.40 15.44
CA ALA A 169 -6.68 -7.79 14.57
C ALA A 169 -5.29 -7.37 15.09
N GLY A 170 -5.21 -6.89 16.35
CA GLY A 170 -3.95 -6.43 16.95
C GLY A 170 -3.43 -5.10 16.42
N MET A 171 -4.25 -4.30 15.73
CA MET A 171 -3.90 -3.00 15.17
C MET A 171 -4.52 -1.86 15.97
N PHE A 172 -3.75 -0.81 16.25
CA PHE A 172 -4.15 0.31 17.12
C PHE A 172 -3.64 1.64 16.57
N THR A 173 -4.30 2.74 17.00
CA THR A 173 -3.77 4.09 16.85
C THR A 173 -3.41 4.68 18.21
N THR A 174 -2.54 5.68 18.26
CA THR A 174 -2.16 6.34 19.53
C THR A 174 -3.30 7.11 20.18
N GLU A 175 -4.32 7.51 19.43
CA GLU A 175 -5.52 8.15 19.97
C GLU A 175 -6.37 7.15 20.79
N GLU A 176 -6.25 5.86 20.48
CA GLU A 176 -6.99 4.77 21.13
C GLU A 176 -6.18 4.11 22.26
N ARG A 177 -4.85 4.22 22.22
CA ARG A 177 -3.96 3.58 23.19
C ARG A 177 -2.69 4.40 23.43
N THR A 178 -2.52 4.84 24.65
CA THR A 178 -1.22 5.39 25.09
C THR A 178 -0.24 4.22 25.25
N PRO A 179 0.91 4.20 24.58
CA PRO A 179 1.84 3.09 24.73
C PRO A 179 2.45 3.09 26.14
N GLU A 180 1.98 2.20 27.00
CA GLU A 180 2.57 1.94 28.31
C GLU A 180 3.82 1.06 28.24
N LYS A 181 4.14 0.51 27.06
CA LYS A 181 5.25 -0.40 26.82
C LYS A 181 6.19 0.17 25.75
N PRO A 182 7.49 -0.17 25.79
CA PRO A 182 8.44 0.29 24.79
C PRO A 182 8.02 -0.16 23.39
N VAL A 183 8.02 0.79 22.46
CA VAL A 183 7.75 0.56 21.04
C VAL A 183 9.02 -0.01 20.41
N THR A 184 8.95 -1.19 19.85
CA THR A 184 10.04 -1.78 19.08
C THR A 184 10.14 -1.11 17.70
N LYS A 185 11.33 -1.18 17.09
CA LYS A 185 11.50 -0.78 15.69
C LYS A 185 10.68 -1.71 14.79
N ARG A 186 10.31 -1.22 13.59
CA ARG A 186 9.70 -2.02 12.54
C ARG A 186 10.46 -3.33 12.32
N PRO A 187 9.75 -4.42 11.92
CA PRO A 187 10.41 -5.56 11.32
C PRO A 187 11.26 -5.07 10.13
N THR A 188 12.51 -5.44 10.06
CA THR A 188 13.33 -5.21 8.88
C THR A 188 12.92 -6.23 7.82
N THR A 189 12.75 -5.79 6.58
CA THR A 189 12.33 -6.63 5.43
C THR A 189 13.33 -7.73 5.07
N ASP A 190 14.43 -7.87 5.81
CA ASP A 190 15.53 -8.80 5.54
C ASP A 190 15.43 -10.13 6.31
N GLU A 191 14.45 -10.32 7.19
CA GLU A 191 14.23 -11.62 7.81
C GLU A 191 13.32 -12.47 6.91
N PRO A 192 13.73 -13.72 6.55
CA PRO A 192 12.86 -14.63 5.81
C PRO A 192 11.60 -14.90 6.66
N LEU A 193 10.44 -14.76 6.04
CA LEU A 193 9.15 -15.09 6.64
C LEU A 193 9.23 -16.56 7.13
N ASP A 194 9.18 -16.75 8.44
CA ASP A 194 9.00 -18.06 9.05
C ASP A 194 7.64 -18.61 8.56
N GLU A 195 7.65 -19.88 8.18
CA GLU A 195 6.52 -20.53 7.52
C GLU A 195 5.24 -20.35 8.35
N SER A 196 4.17 -19.95 7.68
CA SER A 196 2.81 -19.88 8.24
C SER A 196 2.52 -21.12 9.10
N PRO A 197 1.97 -20.96 10.31
CA PRO A 197 1.55 -22.11 11.10
C PRO A 197 0.55 -22.92 10.28
N THR A 198 0.90 -24.17 9.98
CA THR A 198 0.02 -25.12 9.33
C THR A 198 -1.25 -25.30 10.17
N ALA A 199 -2.39 -25.37 9.50
CA ALA A 199 -3.74 -25.45 10.09
C ALA A 199 -4.02 -26.73 10.93
N GLU A 200 -3.01 -27.42 11.44
CA GLU A 200 -3.16 -28.68 12.17
C GLU A 200 -3.19 -28.54 13.70
N GLY A 201 -3.09 -27.33 14.25
CA GLY A 201 -3.03 -27.11 15.72
C GLY A 201 -4.36 -26.77 16.42
N LEU A 202 -5.50 -26.75 15.73
CA LEU A 202 -6.78 -26.27 16.32
C LEU A 202 -7.86 -27.35 16.49
N MET A 203 -7.49 -28.57 16.88
CA MET A 203 -8.46 -29.60 17.25
C MET A 203 -7.90 -30.44 18.41
N ALA A 204 -7.90 -29.93 19.63
CA ALA A 204 -7.95 -30.75 20.86
C ALA A 204 -8.01 -29.82 22.07
N GLU A 205 -9.23 -29.58 22.58
CA GLU A 205 -9.56 -29.56 24.01
C GLU A 205 -11.06 -29.21 24.17
N GLU A 206 -11.86 -30.21 23.93
CA GLU A 206 -13.16 -30.38 24.64
C GLU A 206 -13.12 -31.74 25.31
N SER A 207 -12.96 -31.76 26.65
CA SER A 207 -13.42 -32.79 27.56
C SER A 207 -13.40 -32.23 28.99
#